data_e7be00249a60116fa5ae130cc7ffea46
#
_entry.id   e7be00249a60116fa5ae130cc7ffea46
#
_cell.length_a   1.000
_cell.length_b   1.000
_cell.length_c   1.000
_cell.angle_alpha   90.00
_cell.angle_beta   90.00
_cell.angle_gamma   90.00
#
_symmetry.space_group_name_H-M   'P 1'
#
loop_
_entity.id
_entity.type
_entity.pdbx_description
1 polymer ?
#
loop_
_entity_poly.entity_id
_entity_poly.type
_entity_poly.pdbx_seq_one_letter_code
_entity_poly.pdbx_strand_id
1 'polypeptide(L)'
;MRKYSLILIVVSAILLEIMGAAQYFMATYGTEEQLLSKASHDLEESQRVAAVKSEVETALRNIKTAVEMSITNPKGYYRIAAGLVKNNPHIVGAGAAFRPDYFKSQGLAKLYAPYVYDRQPDVKAKKKKTIEPMLTATLLPFDYTTREWYGKTIENSQSMWTQPYLDQGGTHIIMCTYVMAIQDRAGMTVGVFYADVPMEDVSVLLMDIQDGIVESRTVLFIIQVISLLVIGFIVWLAVRAFRRYKDQYVDPEKDHLVEQLAKLREVNTRLTKRNQELAGKLADMRQRMADVSQTTDTETNWYR
;
A
#
# COMPACT_ATOMS: atom_id res chain seq x y z
N MET A 1 -32.40 2.52 22.81
CA MET A 1 -32.31 3.00 21.41
C MET A 1 -31.06 3.83 21.12
N ARG A 2 -30.62 4.78 21.97
CA ARG A 2 -29.44 5.66 21.67
C ARG A 2 -28.08 4.95 21.55
N LYS A 3 -27.82 3.84 22.27
CA LYS A 3 -26.52 3.10 22.16
C LYS A 3 -26.35 2.46 20.77
N TYR A 4 -27.42 1.93 20.19
CA TYR A 4 -27.38 1.32 18.84
C TYR A 4 -27.22 2.35 17.73
N SER A 5 -27.75 3.58 17.93
CA SER A 5 -27.60 4.67 16.97
C SER A 5 -26.14 5.09 16.79
N LEU A 6 -25.34 5.13 17.86
CA LEU A 6 -23.93 5.49 17.80
C LEU A 6 -23.09 4.40 17.10
N ILE A 7 -23.39 3.12 17.38
CA ILE A 7 -22.75 1.98 16.71
C ILE A 7 -23.08 2.02 15.21
N LEU A 8 -24.35 2.29 14.86
CA LEU A 8 -24.77 2.38 13.45
C LEU A 8 -24.04 3.46 12.68
N ILE A 9 -23.84 4.65 13.29
CA ILE A 9 -23.09 5.77 12.68
C ILE A 9 -21.63 5.37 12.43
N VAL A 10 -20.97 4.75 13.40
CA VAL A 10 -19.57 4.31 13.28
C VAL A 10 -19.43 3.23 12.20
N VAL A 11 -20.32 2.25 12.17
CA VAL A 11 -20.32 1.18 11.16
C VAL A 11 -20.57 1.76 9.77
N SER A 12 -21.51 2.69 9.61
CA SER A 12 -21.78 3.36 8.31
C SER A 12 -20.58 4.15 7.82
N ALA A 13 -19.86 4.84 8.73
CA ALA A 13 -18.66 5.58 8.39
C ALA A 13 -17.52 4.65 7.91
N ILE A 14 -17.30 3.53 8.59
CA ILE A 14 -16.30 2.52 8.18
C ILE A 14 -16.66 1.92 6.82
N LEU A 15 -17.92 1.62 6.56
CA LEU A 15 -18.37 1.09 5.26
C LEU A 15 -18.16 2.09 4.13
N LEU A 16 -18.40 3.38 4.36
CA LEU A 16 -18.14 4.45 3.39
C LEU A 16 -16.63 4.56 3.06
N GLU A 17 -15.76 4.44 4.06
CA GLU A 17 -14.31 4.45 3.86
C GLU A 17 -13.83 3.23 3.06
N ILE A 18 -14.35 2.04 3.35
CA ILE A 18 -14.04 0.82 2.59
C ILE A 18 -14.48 0.96 1.13
N MET A 19 -15.67 1.52 0.89
CA MET A 19 -16.18 1.78 -0.46
C MET A 19 -15.31 2.80 -1.20
N GLY A 20 -14.91 3.89 -0.56
CA GLY A 20 -14.00 4.90 -1.14
C GLY A 20 -12.63 4.31 -1.49
N ALA A 21 -12.06 3.51 -0.61
CA ALA A 21 -10.80 2.81 -0.87
C ALA A 21 -10.92 1.79 -2.02
N ALA A 22 -12.03 1.05 -2.11
CA ALA A 22 -12.29 0.11 -3.19
C ALA A 22 -12.47 0.82 -4.54
N GLN A 23 -13.17 1.96 -4.58
CA GLN A 23 -13.31 2.78 -5.78
C GLN A 23 -11.96 3.36 -6.23
N TYR A 24 -11.14 3.84 -5.30
CA TYR A 24 -9.79 4.30 -5.59
C TYR A 24 -8.94 3.19 -6.20
N PHE A 25 -9.00 1.98 -5.65
CA PHE A 25 -8.27 0.82 -6.14
C PHE A 25 -8.73 0.43 -7.55
N MET A 26 -10.05 0.33 -7.80
CA MET A 26 -10.60 0.00 -9.12
C MET A 26 -10.26 1.05 -10.18
N ALA A 27 -10.35 2.34 -9.84
CA ALA A 27 -9.97 3.43 -10.75
C ALA A 27 -8.49 3.41 -11.10
N THR A 28 -7.65 2.90 -10.21
CA THR A 28 -6.19 2.85 -10.40
C THR A 28 -5.77 1.69 -11.30
N TYR A 29 -6.32 0.50 -11.10
CA TYR A 29 -5.91 -0.71 -11.82
C TYR A 29 -6.71 -0.97 -13.11
N GLY A 30 -8.00 -0.66 -13.14
CA GLY A 30 -8.83 -0.86 -14.31
C GLY A 30 -8.47 0.03 -15.50
N THR A 31 -7.95 1.23 -15.24
CA THR A 31 -7.63 2.21 -16.30
C THR A 31 -6.37 1.81 -17.09
N GLU A 32 -5.37 1.21 -16.42
CA GLU A 32 -4.12 0.77 -17.08
C GLU A 32 -4.39 -0.38 -18.06
N GLU A 33 -5.18 -1.37 -17.65
CA GLU A 33 -5.53 -2.52 -18.51
C GLU A 33 -6.37 -2.09 -19.72
N GLN A 34 -7.31 -1.17 -19.56
CA GLN A 34 -8.11 -0.63 -20.65
C GLN A 34 -7.27 0.15 -21.67
N LEU A 35 -6.30 0.92 -21.20
CA LEU A 35 -5.40 1.68 -22.08
C LEU A 35 -4.45 0.77 -22.85
N LEU A 36 -3.91 -0.27 -22.19
CA LEU A 36 -3.08 -1.27 -22.84
C LEU A 36 -3.87 -2.05 -23.91
N SER A 37 -5.12 -2.41 -23.62
CA SER A 37 -6.01 -3.07 -24.57
C SER A 37 -6.32 -2.18 -25.78
N LYS A 38 -6.60 -0.89 -25.56
CA LYS A 38 -6.81 0.06 -26.67
C LYS A 38 -5.54 0.24 -27.49
N ALA A 39 -4.39 0.41 -26.84
CA ALA A 39 -3.10 0.52 -27.50
C ALA A 39 -2.78 -0.70 -28.38
N SER A 40 -3.12 -1.92 -27.93
CA SER A 40 -2.93 -3.14 -28.73
C SER A 40 -3.80 -3.16 -29.99
N HIS A 41 -5.04 -2.70 -29.87
CA HIS A 41 -5.97 -2.64 -31.01
C HIS A 41 -5.51 -1.63 -32.06
N ASP A 42 -5.12 -0.41 -31.63
CA ASP A 42 -4.64 0.65 -32.53
C ASP A 42 -3.33 0.23 -33.24
N LEU A 43 -2.52 -0.62 -32.58
CA LEU A 43 -1.29 -1.17 -33.16
C LEU A 43 -1.54 -2.12 -34.33
N GLU A 44 -2.61 -2.91 -34.27
CA GLU A 44 -2.95 -3.88 -35.31
C GLU A 44 -3.49 -3.19 -36.58
N GLU A 45 -4.14 -2.05 -36.47
CA GLU A 45 -4.81 -1.37 -37.57
C GLU A 45 -3.90 -0.41 -38.37
N SER A 46 -2.74 0.00 -37.83
CA SER A 46 -1.92 1.05 -38.45
C SER A 46 -0.88 0.50 -39.44
N GLN A 47 -1.00 0.86 -40.73
CA GLN A 47 0.02 0.55 -41.76
C GLN A 47 1.42 1.12 -41.39
N ARG A 48 1.46 2.24 -40.69
CA ARG A 48 2.71 2.86 -40.25
C ARG A 48 3.43 1.98 -39.20
N VAL A 49 2.68 1.35 -38.34
CA VAL A 49 3.21 0.40 -37.35
C VAL A 49 3.78 -0.83 -38.04
N ALA A 50 3.14 -1.33 -39.09
CA ALA A 50 3.65 -2.45 -39.88
C ALA A 50 4.99 -2.12 -40.55
N ALA A 51 5.19 -0.89 -41.03
CA ALA A 51 6.46 -0.43 -41.60
C ALA A 51 7.57 -0.38 -40.53
N VAL A 52 7.31 0.22 -39.34
CA VAL A 52 8.26 0.26 -38.25
C VAL A 52 8.63 -1.14 -37.77
N LYS A 53 7.65 -2.04 -37.62
CA LYS A 53 7.90 -3.45 -37.28
C LYS A 53 8.85 -4.10 -38.28
N SER A 54 8.61 -3.95 -39.60
CA SER A 54 9.43 -4.51 -40.64
C SER A 54 10.87 -3.97 -40.63
N GLU A 55 11.06 -2.66 -40.35
CA GLU A 55 12.38 -2.05 -40.21
C GLU A 55 13.15 -2.63 -39.02
N VAL A 56 12.50 -2.74 -37.86
CA VAL A 56 13.10 -3.28 -36.62
C VAL A 56 13.46 -4.77 -36.80
N GLU A 57 12.55 -5.58 -37.37
CA GLU A 57 12.83 -6.98 -37.68
C GLU A 57 14.03 -7.13 -38.60
N THR A 58 14.13 -6.29 -39.62
CA THR A 58 15.25 -6.28 -40.56
C THR A 58 16.54 -5.86 -39.86
N ALA A 59 16.50 -4.85 -39.03
CA ALA A 59 17.66 -4.39 -38.24
C ALA A 59 18.21 -5.52 -37.34
N LEU A 60 17.34 -6.24 -36.63
CA LEU A 60 17.76 -7.35 -35.78
C LEU A 60 18.26 -8.53 -36.58
N ARG A 61 17.61 -8.85 -37.71
CA ARG A 61 18.04 -9.92 -38.62
C ARG A 61 19.46 -9.66 -39.16
N ASN A 62 19.76 -8.41 -39.50
CA ASN A 62 21.07 -8.02 -40.05
C ASN A 62 22.22 -8.16 -39.00
N ILE A 63 21.91 -8.04 -37.72
CA ILE A 63 22.92 -8.19 -36.67
C ILE A 63 22.93 -9.58 -36.04
N LYS A 64 22.04 -10.50 -36.42
CA LYS A 64 21.89 -11.83 -35.82
C LYS A 64 23.23 -12.56 -35.69
N THR A 65 23.99 -12.64 -36.75
CA THR A 65 25.32 -13.29 -36.73
C THR A 65 26.28 -12.63 -35.71
N ALA A 66 26.31 -11.30 -35.65
CA ALA A 66 27.13 -10.59 -34.68
C ALA A 66 26.70 -10.87 -33.24
N VAL A 67 25.39 -10.94 -33.00
CA VAL A 67 24.79 -11.29 -31.69
C VAL A 67 25.23 -12.70 -31.28
N GLU A 68 25.11 -13.70 -32.17
CA GLU A 68 25.48 -15.10 -31.91
C GLU A 68 27.00 -15.28 -31.71
N MET A 69 27.81 -14.56 -32.45
CA MET A 69 29.27 -14.57 -32.27
C MET A 69 29.72 -13.95 -30.93
N SER A 70 28.92 -13.04 -30.39
CA SER A 70 29.22 -12.37 -29.10
C SER A 70 29.04 -13.25 -27.87
N ILE A 71 28.56 -14.48 -28.02
CA ILE A 71 28.47 -15.47 -26.93
C ILE A 71 29.84 -15.71 -26.28
N THR A 72 30.91 -15.66 -27.08
CA THR A 72 32.30 -15.81 -26.56
C THR A 72 32.83 -14.55 -25.83
N ASN A 73 32.20 -13.39 -26.07
CA ASN A 73 32.52 -12.14 -25.41
C ASN A 73 31.22 -11.42 -24.95
N PRO A 74 30.64 -11.83 -23.85
CA PRO A 74 29.32 -11.34 -23.43
C PRO A 74 29.27 -9.82 -23.15
N LYS A 75 30.36 -9.17 -22.83
CA LYS A 75 30.44 -7.70 -22.72
C LYS A 75 30.19 -7.00 -24.06
N GLY A 76 30.40 -7.71 -25.18
CA GLY A 76 30.13 -7.21 -26.53
C GLY A 76 28.64 -6.87 -26.77
N TYR A 77 27.71 -7.47 -26.04
CA TYR A 77 26.29 -7.19 -26.18
C TYR A 77 25.92 -5.73 -25.89
N TYR A 78 26.61 -5.07 -24.97
CA TYR A 78 26.40 -3.64 -24.72
C TYR A 78 26.72 -2.79 -25.97
N ARG A 79 27.77 -3.15 -26.71
CA ARG A 79 28.20 -2.44 -27.94
C ARG A 79 27.20 -2.65 -29.06
N ILE A 80 26.72 -3.89 -29.22
CA ILE A 80 25.72 -4.24 -30.26
C ILE A 80 24.41 -3.50 -29.94
N ALA A 81 23.94 -3.57 -28.70
CA ALA A 81 22.73 -2.90 -28.27
C ALA A 81 22.82 -1.36 -28.44
N ALA A 82 23.95 -0.75 -28.01
CA ALA A 82 24.18 0.68 -28.20
C ALA A 82 24.18 1.08 -29.69
N GLY A 83 24.83 0.28 -30.55
CA GLY A 83 24.83 0.50 -31.99
C GLY A 83 23.42 0.40 -32.58
N LEU A 84 22.61 -0.54 -32.14
CA LEU A 84 21.24 -0.71 -32.60
C LEU A 84 20.37 0.50 -32.24
N VAL A 85 20.41 0.94 -30.98
CA VAL A 85 19.66 2.12 -30.50
C VAL A 85 20.14 3.39 -31.22
N LYS A 86 21.46 3.55 -31.40
CA LYS A 86 22.02 4.76 -32.04
C LYS A 86 21.63 4.88 -33.51
N ASN A 87 21.59 3.75 -34.23
CA ASN A 87 21.44 3.75 -35.69
C ASN A 87 20.00 3.54 -36.16
N ASN A 88 19.06 3.31 -35.27
CA ASN A 88 17.65 3.08 -35.61
C ASN A 88 16.75 4.05 -34.83
N PRO A 89 16.09 4.98 -35.51
CA PRO A 89 15.31 6.04 -34.86
C PRO A 89 14.06 5.51 -34.12
N HIS A 90 13.64 4.30 -34.42
CA HIS A 90 12.48 3.65 -33.82
C HIS A 90 12.83 2.77 -32.61
N ILE A 91 14.13 2.56 -32.33
CA ILE A 91 14.57 1.70 -31.24
C ILE A 91 15.06 2.56 -30.09
N VAL A 92 14.40 2.51 -28.94
CA VAL A 92 14.76 3.26 -27.74
C VAL A 92 15.52 2.45 -26.71
N GLY A 93 15.45 1.13 -26.82
CA GLY A 93 16.17 0.20 -25.97
C GLY A 93 16.56 -1.07 -26.73
N ALA A 94 17.64 -1.71 -26.36
CA ALA A 94 18.03 -3.00 -26.88
C ALA A 94 18.88 -3.76 -25.84
N GLY A 95 18.81 -5.08 -25.89
CA GLY A 95 19.58 -5.89 -24.95
C GLY A 95 19.56 -7.38 -25.29
N ALA A 96 20.18 -8.13 -24.39
CA ALA A 96 20.13 -9.58 -24.42
C ALA A 96 19.77 -10.12 -23.03
N ALA A 97 19.15 -11.29 -22.98
CA ALA A 97 18.87 -11.99 -21.73
C ALA A 97 19.17 -13.49 -21.91
N PHE A 98 19.95 -14.04 -21.02
CA PHE A 98 20.47 -15.40 -21.14
C PHE A 98 19.83 -16.37 -20.18
N ARG A 99 19.96 -17.66 -20.45
CA ARG A 99 19.56 -18.69 -19.48
C ARG A 99 20.29 -18.47 -18.16
N PRO A 100 19.63 -18.71 -17.03
CA PRO A 100 20.28 -18.61 -15.73
C PRO A 100 21.59 -19.40 -15.66
N ASP A 101 22.60 -18.81 -15.05
CA ASP A 101 23.94 -19.40 -14.90
C ASP A 101 24.71 -19.67 -16.22
N TYR A 102 24.22 -19.26 -17.38
CA TYR A 102 24.87 -19.54 -18.69
C TYR A 102 26.33 -19.05 -18.75
N PHE A 103 26.62 -17.88 -18.19
CA PHE A 103 27.96 -17.33 -18.12
C PHE A 103 28.63 -17.47 -16.73
N LYS A 104 28.19 -18.41 -15.90
CA LYS A 104 28.75 -18.63 -14.57
C LYS A 104 30.26 -18.91 -14.60
N SER A 105 30.74 -19.67 -15.58
CA SER A 105 32.16 -19.98 -15.77
C SER A 105 33.03 -18.73 -16.09
N GLN A 106 32.40 -17.66 -16.56
CA GLN A 106 33.01 -16.38 -16.85
C GLN A 106 32.86 -15.34 -15.73
N GLY A 107 32.31 -15.75 -14.56
CA GLY A 107 32.13 -14.89 -13.39
C GLY A 107 31.03 -13.85 -13.52
N LEU A 108 30.07 -14.04 -14.45
CA LEU A 108 28.95 -13.12 -14.62
C LEU A 108 27.76 -13.51 -13.71
N ALA A 109 26.86 -12.58 -13.52
CA ALA A 109 25.65 -12.75 -12.70
C ALA A 109 24.80 -13.96 -13.16
N LYS A 110 24.11 -14.61 -12.21
CA LYS A 110 23.20 -15.71 -12.49
C LYS A 110 22.16 -15.32 -13.55
N LEU A 111 21.57 -14.14 -13.41
CA LEU A 111 20.68 -13.55 -14.39
C LEU A 111 21.47 -12.45 -15.12
N TYR A 112 22.09 -12.82 -16.23
CA TYR A 112 22.87 -11.89 -17.03
C TYR A 112 22.03 -11.36 -18.20
N ALA A 113 21.60 -10.09 -18.08
CA ALA A 113 20.79 -9.42 -19.09
C ALA A 113 21.29 -7.98 -19.33
N PRO A 114 22.35 -7.82 -20.18
CA PRO A 114 22.85 -6.52 -20.57
C PRO A 114 21.80 -5.76 -21.37
N TYR A 115 21.55 -4.51 -21.00
CA TYR A 115 20.55 -3.63 -21.58
C TYR A 115 21.13 -2.24 -21.81
N VAL A 116 20.80 -1.65 -22.94
CA VAL A 116 21.14 -0.26 -23.29
C VAL A 116 19.89 0.45 -23.76
N TYR A 117 19.61 1.61 -23.21
CA TYR A 117 18.44 2.39 -23.58
C TYR A 117 18.77 3.88 -23.69
N ASP A 118 17.94 4.60 -24.46
CA ASP A 118 17.98 6.06 -24.47
C ASP A 118 17.25 6.59 -23.22
N ARG A 119 17.95 7.40 -22.45
CA ARG A 119 17.40 8.01 -21.22
C ARG A 119 16.34 9.08 -21.53
N GLN A 120 16.37 9.65 -22.72
CA GLN A 120 15.43 10.69 -23.16
C GLN A 120 14.88 10.33 -24.55
N PRO A 121 14.07 9.27 -24.66
CA PRO A 121 13.47 8.94 -25.93
C PRO A 121 12.60 10.12 -26.36
N ASP A 122 12.95 10.74 -27.49
CA ASP A 122 12.23 11.90 -28.00
C ASP A 122 10.92 11.44 -28.67
N VAL A 123 9.93 11.17 -27.85
CA VAL A 123 8.58 10.75 -28.26
C VAL A 123 7.87 11.85 -29.07
N LYS A 124 8.37 13.09 -29.04
CA LYS A 124 7.77 14.26 -29.70
C LYS A 124 8.50 14.69 -30.99
N ALA A 125 9.64 14.09 -31.31
CA ALA A 125 10.45 14.52 -32.45
C ALA A 125 9.94 13.97 -33.78
N LYS A 126 8.71 14.32 -34.17
CA LYS A 126 8.32 14.30 -35.62
C LYS A 126 9.09 15.33 -36.45
N LYS A 127 9.97 16.13 -35.88
CA LYS A 127 10.85 17.08 -36.58
C LYS A 127 12.29 16.61 -36.45
N LYS A 128 12.84 16.07 -37.54
CA LYS A 128 14.25 15.82 -37.82
C LYS A 128 15.18 16.82 -37.09
N LYS A 129 15.51 16.57 -35.88
CA LYS A 129 16.69 17.13 -35.27
C LYS A 129 17.41 15.96 -34.68
N THR A 130 18.56 15.64 -35.23
CA THR A 130 19.47 14.58 -34.80
C THR A 130 19.99 14.92 -33.41
N ILE A 131 19.17 14.66 -32.41
CA ILE A 131 19.64 14.65 -31.03
C ILE A 131 20.28 13.27 -30.86
N GLU A 132 21.59 13.24 -30.57
CA GLU A 132 22.23 11.97 -30.26
C GLU A 132 21.55 11.35 -29.02
N PRO A 133 21.20 10.06 -29.04
CA PRO A 133 20.54 9.40 -27.93
C PRO A 133 21.48 9.41 -26.71
N MET A 134 20.92 9.73 -25.54
CA MET A 134 21.64 9.68 -24.26
C MET A 134 21.63 8.25 -23.71
N LEU A 135 22.56 7.42 -24.20
CA LEU A 135 22.59 6.01 -23.89
C LEU A 135 22.99 5.72 -22.45
N THR A 136 22.25 4.84 -21.83
CA THR A 136 22.58 4.25 -20.53
C THR A 136 22.70 2.73 -20.66
N ALA A 137 23.80 2.18 -20.16
CA ALA A 137 24.03 0.74 -20.11
C ALA A 137 23.81 0.21 -18.69
N THR A 138 23.04 -0.84 -18.56
CA THR A 138 22.70 -1.46 -17.27
C THR A 138 22.46 -2.97 -17.42
N LEU A 139 22.22 -3.66 -16.32
CA LEU A 139 21.56 -4.97 -16.30
C LEU A 139 20.07 -4.75 -16.02
N LEU A 140 19.22 -5.60 -16.58
CA LEU A 140 17.78 -5.57 -16.23
C LEU A 140 17.61 -5.71 -14.72
N PRO A 141 16.82 -4.83 -14.09
CA PRO A 141 16.69 -4.81 -12.63
C PRO A 141 15.67 -5.83 -12.08
N PHE A 142 15.09 -6.68 -12.92
CA PHE A 142 14.06 -7.64 -12.54
C PHE A 142 14.35 -9.05 -13.08
N ASP A 143 13.62 -10.03 -12.56
CA ASP A 143 13.68 -11.41 -13.05
C ASP A 143 12.92 -11.53 -14.38
N TYR A 144 13.69 -11.54 -15.48
CA TYR A 144 13.15 -11.68 -16.82
C TYR A 144 12.72 -13.12 -17.14
N THR A 145 13.14 -14.11 -16.39
CA THR A 145 12.80 -15.52 -16.66
C THR A 145 11.32 -15.81 -16.49
N THR A 146 10.64 -14.97 -15.72
CA THR A 146 9.19 -15.05 -15.49
C THR A 146 8.37 -14.34 -16.60
N ARG A 147 9.04 -13.64 -17.51
CA ARG A 147 8.37 -12.87 -18.56
C ARG A 147 8.03 -13.73 -19.76
N GLU A 148 6.83 -13.52 -20.30
CA GLU A 148 6.29 -14.27 -21.43
C GLU A 148 7.21 -14.19 -22.67
N TRP A 149 7.73 -13.00 -22.98
CA TRP A 149 8.60 -12.78 -24.13
C TRP A 149 9.90 -13.59 -24.05
N TYR A 150 10.44 -13.79 -22.85
CA TYR A 150 11.62 -14.63 -22.64
C TYR A 150 11.26 -16.11 -22.75
N GLY A 151 10.27 -16.57 -21.97
CA GLY A 151 9.87 -17.98 -21.91
C GLY A 151 9.47 -18.53 -23.29
N LYS A 152 8.55 -17.85 -23.97
CA LYS A 152 8.08 -18.28 -25.32
C LYS A 152 9.20 -18.33 -26.35
N THR A 153 10.11 -17.34 -26.36
CA THR A 153 11.22 -17.33 -27.33
C THR A 153 12.25 -18.41 -27.03
N ILE A 154 12.54 -18.66 -25.75
CA ILE A 154 13.46 -19.72 -25.33
C ILE A 154 12.91 -21.12 -25.69
N GLU A 155 11.61 -21.34 -25.50
CA GLU A 155 10.97 -22.64 -25.77
C GLU A 155 10.82 -22.91 -27.26
N ASN A 156 10.35 -21.94 -28.02
CA ASN A 156 10.00 -22.12 -29.41
C ASN A 156 11.14 -21.80 -30.40
N SER A 157 12.20 -21.12 -29.92
CA SER A 157 13.31 -20.63 -30.77
C SER A 157 12.86 -19.70 -31.86
N GLN A 158 11.68 -19.10 -31.76
CA GLN A 158 11.08 -18.22 -32.76
C GLN A 158 11.10 -16.77 -32.26
N SER A 159 11.29 -15.86 -33.21
CA SER A 159 11.17 -14.43 -32.93
C SER A 159 9.70 -14.04 -32.75
N MET A 160 9.45 -13.09 -31.89
CA MET A 160 8.10 -12.60 -31.65
C MET A 160 8.06 -11.11 -31.29
N TRP A 161 6.91 -10.49 -31.49
CA TRP A 161 6.55 -9.21 -30.92
C TRP A 161 5.76 -9.41 -29.63
N THR A 162 6.07 -8.60 -28.61
CA THR A 162 5.24 -8.54 -27.42
C THR A 162 3.95 -7.76 -27.69
N GLN A 163 2.97 -7.96 -26.85
CA GLN A 163 1.91 -6.96 -26.67
C GLN A 163 2.49 -5.67 -26.06
N PRO A 164 1.82 -4.53 -26.22
CA PRO A 164 2.23 -3.30 -25.55
C PRO A 164 2.30 -3.48 -24.03
N TYR A 165 3.35 -2.93 -23.40
CA TYR A 165 3.53 -2.94 -21.97
C TYR A 165 4.29 -1.70 -21.51
N LEU A 166 4.11 -1.33 -20.22
CA LEU A 166 4.87 -0.26 -19.58
C LEU A 166 6.25 -0.78 -19.19
N ASP A 167 7.31 -0.13 -19.69
CA ASP A 167 8.68 -0.49 -19.33
C ASP A 167 8.99 -0.23 -17.86
N GLN A 168 9.51 -1.23 -17.19
CA GLN A 168 9.99 -1.16 -15.80
C GLN A 168 11.52 -1.17 -15.70
N GLY A 169 12.21 -1.29 -16.84
CA GLY A 169 13.66 -1.50 -16.92
C GLY A 169 14.49 -0.25 -17.12
N GLY A 170 13.92 0.85 -17.62
CA GLY A 170 14.73 2.03 -17.93
C GLY A 170 13.99 3.25 -18.45
N THR A 171 13.18 3.11 -19.50
CA THR A 171 12.57 4.27 -20.20
C THR A 171 11.26 4.73 -19.56
N HIS A 172 10.56 3.86 -18.87
CA HIS A 172 9.23 4.09 -18.26
C HIS A 172 8.14 4.59 -19.24
N ILE A 173 8.24 4.16 -20.50
CA ILE A 173 7.24 4.45 -21.54
C ILE A 173 6.52 3.18 -21.99
N ILE A 174 5.38 3.32 -22.65
CA ILE A 174 4.71 2.19 -23.30
C ILE A 174 5.45 1.82 -24.56
N MET A 175 5.77 0.54 -24.67
CA MET A 175 6.55 -0.01 -25.76
C MET A 175 6.07 -1.38 -26.18
N CYS A 176 6.44 -1.78 -27.39
CA CYS A 176 6.46 -3.16 -27.85
C CYS A 176 7.90 -3.61 -28.04
N THR A 177 8.19 -4.85 -27.78
CA THR A 177 9.53 -5.42 -27.93
C THR A 177 9.53 -6.50 -28.99
N TYR A 178 10.46 -6.38 -29.94
CA TYR A 178 10.77 -7.50 -30.83
C TYR A 178 11.88 -8.35 -30.22
N VAL A 179 11.62 -9.63 -30.07
CA VAL A 179 12.52 -10.60 -29.42
C VAL A 179 12.97 -11.64 -30.42
N MET A 180 14.27 -11.91 -30.45
CA MET A 180 14.92 -12.87 -31.33
C MET A 180 15.72 -13.87 -30.51
N ALA A 181 15.62 -15.16 -30.83
CA ALA A 181 16.40 -16.21 -30.18
C ALA A 181 17.90 -16.08 -30.50
N ILE A 182 18.76 -16.24 -29.50
CA ILE A 182 20.21 -16.40 -29.62
C ILE A 182 20.51 -17.89 -29.54
N GLN A 183 21.15 -18.41 -30.59
CA GLN A 183 21.56 -19.81 -30.66
C GLN A 183 23.07 -19.95 -30.57
N ASP A 184 23.52 -20.97 -29.88
CA ASP A 184 24.94 -21.37 -29.85
C ASP A 184 25.32 -22.16 -31.11
N ARG A 185 26.60 -22.54 -31.17
CA ARG A 185 27.12 -23.33 -32.33
C ARG A 185 26.48 -24.70 -32.46
N ALA A 186 25.85 -25.21 -31.42
CA ALA A 186 25.12 -26.48 -31.44
C ALA A 186 23.64 -26.29 -31.87
N GLY A 187 23.20 -25.06 -32.13
CA GLY A 187 21.84 -24.70 -32.46
C GLY A 187 20.90 -24.62 -31.26
N MET A 188 21.42 -24.72 -30.04
CA MET A 188 20.61 -24.55 -28.83
C MET A 188 20.30 -23.08 -28.54
N THR A 189 19.07 -22.77 -28.22
CA THR A 189 18.70 -21.42 -27.77
C THR A 189 19.19 -21.18 -26.36
N VAL A 190 20.17 -20.29 -26.21
CA VAL A 190 20.86 -19.99 -24.95
C VAL A 190 20.43 -18.66 -24.33
N GLY A 191 19.73 -17.86 -25.11
CA GLY A 191 19.23 -16.55 -24.67
C GLY A 191 18.36 -15.92 -25.75
N VAL A 192 18.03 -14.68 -25.51
CA VAL A 192 17.28 -13.84 -26.46
C VAL A 192 17.98 -12.50 -26.62
N PHE A 193 17.87 -11.92 -27.82
CA PHE A 193 18.23 -10.52 -28.08
C PHE A 193 16.96 -9.76 -28.44
N TYR A 194 16.83 -8.54 -27.97
CA TYR A 194 15.58 -7.80 -28.12
C TYR A 194 15.81 -6.31 -28.39
N ALA A 195 14.79 -5.70 -29.01
CA ALA A 195 14.75 -4.26 -29.27
C ALA A 195 13.38 -3.71 -28.88
N ASP A 196 13.41 -2.62 -28.18
CA ASP A 196 12.24 -1.94 -27.64
C ASP A 196 11.86 -0.76 -28.52
N VAL A 197 10.60 -0.71 -28.91
CA VAL A 197 10.02 0.29 -29.81
C VAL A 197 8.92 1.04 -29.05
N PRO A 198 9.06 2.36 -28.90
CA PRO A 198 8.03 3.16 -28.24
C PRO A 198 6.77 3.22 -29.09
N MET A 199 5.65 3.32 -28.40
CA MET A 199 4.38 3.60 -29.05
C MET A 199 4.15 5.11 -29.05
N GLU A 200 4.72 5.83 -30.02
CA GLU A 200 4.77 7.29 -30.04
C GLU A 200 3.40 7.95 -29.90
N ASP A 201 2.40 7.51 -30.65
CA ASP A 201 1.08 8.13 -30.64
C ASP A 201 0.28 7.79 -29.38
N VAL A 202 0.51 6.62 -28.81
CA VAL A 202 -0.15 6.17 -27.57
C VAL A 202 0.62 6.64 -26.34
N SER A 203 1.94 6.79 -26.42
CA SER A 203 2.76 7.30 -25.31
C SER A 203 2.42 8.73 -24.95
N VAL A 204 2.14 9.60 -25.93
CA VAL A 204 1.72 10.98 -25.69
C VAL A 204 0.35 11.02 -25.03
N LEU A 205 -0.61 10.24 -25.55
CA LEU A 205 -1.94 10.14 -24.97
C LEU A 205 -1.91 9.58 -23.54
N LEU A 206 -1.04 8.61 -23.29
CA LEU A 206 -0.89 7.99 -21.97
C LEU A 206 -0.15 8.86 -20.97
N MET A 207 0.83 9.68 -21.41
CA MET A 207 1.43 10.71 -20.56
C MET A 207 0.37 11.71 -20.11
N ASP A 208 -0.46 12.22 -21.03
CA ASP A 208 -1.53 13.15 -20.69
C ASP A 208 -2.59 12.50 -19.78
N ILE A 209 -2.91 11.20 -20.00
CA ILE A 209 -3.84 10.45 -19.15
C ILE A 209 -3.18 10.08 -17.83
N GLN A 210 -1.90 9.72 -17.81
CA GLN A 210 -1.16 9.38 -16.59
C GLN A 210 -1.01 10.61 -15.69
N ASP A 211 -0.75 11.78 -16.24
CA ASP A 211 -0.75 13.05 -15.51
C ASP A 211 -2.14 13.36 -14.97
N GLY A 212 -3.20 13.18 -15.76
CA GLY A 212 -4.60 13.28 -15.32
C GLY A 212 -4.99 12.23 -14.28
N ILE A 213 -4.47 11.01 -14.36
CA ILE A 213 -4.67 9.96 -13.35
C ILE A 213 -3.91 10.27 -12.06
N VAL A 214 -2.69 10.77 -12.14
CA VAL A 214 -1.90 11.17 -10.97
C VAL A 214 -2.58 12.35 -10.26
N GLU A 215 -3.05 13.34 -11.01
CA GLU A 215 -3.82 14.46 -10.46
C GLU A 215 -5.13 13.98 -9.83
N SER A 216 -5.88 13.11 -10.51
CA SER A 216 -7.09 12.45 -10.02
C SER A 216 -6.83 11.62 -8.76
N ARG A 217 -5.73 10.87 -8.70
CA ARG A 217 -5.29 10.09 -7.53
C ARG A 217 -4.97 11.00 -6.35
N THR A 218 -4.28 12.10 -6.60
CA THR A 218 -3.94 13.08 -5.56
C THR A 218 -5.20 13.72 -4.99
N VAL A 219 -6.15 14.09 -5.85
CA VAL A 219 -7.45 14.64 -5.42
C VAL A 219 -8.24 13.62 -4.61
N LEU A 220 -8.33 12.36 -5.08
CA LEU A 220 -9.02 11.29 -4.35
C LEU A 220 -8.35 11.00 -2.99
N PHE A 221 -7.03 10.99 -2.93
CA PHE A 221 -6.29 10.84 -1.68
C PHE A 221 -6.59 11.98 -0.69
N ILE A 222 -6.62 13.22 -1.17
CA ILE A 222 -6.97 14.40 -0.35
C ILE A 222 -8.41 14.27 0.17
N ILE A 223 -9.36 13.89 -0.68
CA ILE A 223 -10.76 13.67 -0.29
C ILE A 223 -10.85 12.59 0.79
N GLN A 224 -10.10 11.49 0.64
CA GLN A 224 -10.07 10.40 1.61
C GLN A 224 -9.54 10.86 2.97
N VAL A 225 -8.46 11.65 2.98
CA VAL A 225 -7.90 12.21 4.23
C VAL A 225 -8.89 13.17 4.90
N ILE A 226 -9.56 14.03 4.11
CA ILE A 226 -10.57 14.95 4.65
C ILE A 226 -11.75 14.17 5.22
N SER A 227 -12.21 13.13 4.54
CA SER A 227 -13.29 12.25 5.01
C SER A 227 -12.95 11.61 6.36
N LEU A 228 -11.75 11.06 6.52
CA LEU A 228 -11.27 10.50 7.78
C LEU A 228 -11.25 11.52 8.92
N LEU A 229 -10.81 12.75 8.64
CA LEU A 229 -10.82 13.83 9.63
C LEU A 229 -12.24 14.22 10.05
N VAL A 230 -13.17 14.30 9.10
CA VAL A 230 -14.60 14.61 9.38
C VAL A 230 -15.23 13.51 10.23
N ILE A 231 -15.00 12.24 9.89
CA ILE A 231 -15.49 11.10 10.67
C ILE A 231 -14.90 11.10 12.06
N GLY A 232 -13.60 11.31 12.21
CA GLY A 232 -12.93 11.42 13.51
C GLY A 232 -13.54 12.54 14.37
N PHE A 233 -13.84 13.69 13.76
CA PHE A 233 -14.50 14.81 14.44
C PHE A 233 -15.93 14.46 14.88
N ILE A 234 -16.71 13.81 14.02
CA ILE A 234 -18.08 13.37 14.36
C ILE A 234 -18.05 12.37 15.52
N VAL A 235 -17.14 11.39 15.50
CA VAL A 235 -16.96 10.43 16.57
C VAL A 235 -16.56 11.13 17.87
N TRP A 236 -15.64 12.08 17.80
CA TRP A 236 -15.23 12.88 18.97
C TRP A 236 -16.40 13.67 19.56
N LEU A 237 -17.22 14.33 18.70
CA LEU A 237 -18.44 15.03 19.14
C LEU A 237 -19.43 14.08 19.81
N ALA A 238 -19.64 12.89 19.22
CA ALA A 238 -20.53 11.88 19.77
C ALA A 238 -20.06 11.38 21.14
N VAL A 239 -18.77 11.10 21.29
CA VAL A 239 -18.17 10.70 22.58
C VAL A 239 -18.27 11.82 23.61
N ARG A 240 -18.03 13.07 23.21
CA ARG A 240 -18.17 14.24 24.10
C ARG A 240 -19.62 14.44 24.54
N ALA A 241 -20.57 14.31 23.62
CA ALA A 241 -21.99 14.38 23.94
C ALA A 241 -22.44 13.24 24.86
N PHE A 242 -21.93 12.03 24.64
CA PHE A 242 -22.22 10.88 25.51
C PHE A 242 -21.65 11.06 26.92
N ARG A 243 -20.41 11.58 27.06
CA ARG A 243 -19.83 11.89 28.36
C ARG A 243 -20.65 12.93 29.10
N ARG A 244 -21.02 14.05 28.45
CA ARG A 244 -21.91 15.08 29.05
C ARG A 244 -23.26 14.50 29.48
N TYR A 245 -23.85 13.63 28.67
CA TYR A 245 -25.11 12.97 29.00
C TYR A 245 -24.95 12.04 30.23
N LYS A 246 -23.84 11.31 30.31
CA LYS A 246 -23.54 10.44 31.46
C LYS A 246 -23.35 11.25 32.74
N ASP A 247 -22.67 12.41 32.66
CA ASP A 247 -22.44 13.30 33.81
C ASP A 247 -23.74 14.01 34.27
N GLN A 248 -24.69 14.23 33.36
CA GLN A 248 -26.01 14.81 33.68
C GLN A 248 -27.05 13.77 34.08
N TYR A 249 -26.80 12.49 33.83
CA TYR A 249 -27.70 11.42 34.24
C TYR A 249 -27.47 11.12 35.69
N VAL A 250 -28.21 11.88 36.54
CA VAL A 250 -28.38 11.58 37.95
C VAL A 250 -29.13 10.24 38.01
N ASP A 251 -28.47 9.20 38.50
CA ASP A 251 -29.09 7.88 38.67
C ASP A 251 -30.06 8.01 39.89
N PRO A 252 -31.39 8.03 39.65
CA PRO A 252 -32.37 8.24 40.74
C PRO A 252 -32.26 7.15 41.83
N GLU A 253 -31.79 5.97 41.46
CA GLU A 253 -31.58 4.87 42.40
C GLU A 253 -30.37 5.16 43.34
N LYS A 254 -29.32 5.76 42.80
CA LYS A 254 -28.15 6.17 43.57
C LYS A 254 -28.46 7.31 44.55
N ASP A 255 -29.25 8.29 44.14
CA ASP A 255 -29.66 9.40 45.01
C ASP A 255 -30.60 8.90 46.12
N HIS A 256 -31.51 8.01 45.84
CA HIS A 256 -32.36 7.36 46.85
C HIS A 256 -31.52 6.55 47.86
N LEU A 257 -30.52 5.80 47.39
CA LEU A 257 -29.56 5.09 48.29
C LEU A 257 -28.73 6.03 49.17
N VAL A 258 -28.27 7.15 48.61
CA VAL A 258 -27.54 8.17 49.38
C VAL A 258 -28.42 8.79 50.45
N GLU A 259 -29.71 9.08 50.16
CA GLU A 259 -30.68 9.59 51.14
C GLU A 259 -30.98 8.56 52.24
N GLN A 260 -31.13 7.28 51.88
CA GLN A 260 -31.32 6.21 52.88
C GLN A 260 -30.08 6.06 53.79
N LEU A 261 -28.87 6.14 53.24
CA LEU A 261 -27.65 6.09 54.02
C LEU A 261 -27.55 7.28 54.96
N ALA A 262 -27.96 8.47 54.54
CA ALA A 262 -27.97 9.66 55.41
C ALA A 262 -28.96 9.49 56.60
N LYS A 263 -30.17 8.97 56.33
CA LYS A 263 -31.19 8.66 57.37
C LYS A 263 -30.66 7.61 58.36
N LEU A 264 -30.07 6.54 57.87
CA LEU A 264 -29.48 5.49 58.72
C LEU A 264 -28.34 6.03 59.62
N ARG A 265 -27.48 6.90 59.07
CA ARG A 265 -26.43 7.58 59.89
C ARG A 265 -27.00 8.44 60.98
N GLU A 266 -28.07 9.19 60.71
CA GLU A 266 -28.73 10.02 61.68
C GLU A 266 -29.34 9.17 62.81
N VAL A 267 -30.06 8.09 62.48
CA VAL A 267 -30.61 7.14 63.44
C VAL A 267 -29.52 6.50 64.30
N ASN A 268 -28.43 6.07 63.67
CA ASN A 268 -27.28 5.50 64.42
C ASN A 268 -26.63 6.49 65.37
N THR A 269 -26.53 7.75 64.97
CA THR A 269 -25.99 8.82 65.86
C THR A 269 -26.91 9.06 67.07
N ARG A 270 -28.25 9.06 66.83
CA ARG A 270 -29.23 9.19 67.95
C ARG A 270 -29.20 7.99 68.88
N LEU A 271 -29.08 6.78 68.34
CA LEU A 271 -28.97 5.55 69.17
C LEU A 271 -27.65 5.55 69.97
N THR A 272 -26.56 5.96 69.38
CA THR A 272 -25.25 6.04 70.08
C THR A 272 -25.32 7.02 71.20
N LYS A 273 -25.92 8.21 71.03
CA LYS A 273 -26.10 9.20 72.11
C LYS A 273 -27.02 8.65 73.23
N ARG A 274 -28.11 7.97 72.85
CA ARG A 274 -29.00 7.37 73.85
C ARG A 274 -28.36 6.23 74.65
N ASN A 275 -27.51 5.42 73.96
CA ASN A 275 -26.72 4.38 74.65
C ASN A 275 -25.72 4.97 75.59
N GLN A 276 -25.08 6.10 75.27
CA GLN A 276 -24.18 6.82 76.19
C GLN A 276 -24.93 7.39 77.37
N GLU A 277 -26.12 7.97 77.20
CA GLU A 277 -26.98 8.45 78.24
C GLU A 277 -27.43 7.33 79.19
N LEU A 278 -27.83 6.18 78.63
CA LEU A 278 -28.22 4.99 79.40
C LEU A 278 -27.03 4.41 80.17
N ALA A 279 -25.83 4.35 79.55
CA ALA A 279 -24.64 3.92 80.22
C ALA A 279 -24.26 4.84 81.36
N GLY A 280 -24.43 6.18 81.22
CA GLY A 280 -24.24 7.15 82.31
C GLY A 280 -25.23 6.95 83.48
N LYS A 281 -26.53 6.71 83.14
CA LYS A 281 -27.55 6.43 84.21
C LYS A 281 -27.27 5.11 84.91
N LEU A 282 -26.81 4.09 84.20
CA LEU A 282 -26.40 2.82 84.81
C LEU A 282 -25.23 2.96 85.72
N ALA A 283 -24.22 3.77 85.36
CA ALA A 283 -23.10 4.07 86.23
C ALA A 283 -23.51 4.84 87.52
N ASP A 284 -24.42 5.84 87.39
CA ASP A 284 -24.96 6.59 88.50
C ASP A 284 -25.78 5.65 89.45
N MET A 285 -26.63 4.82 88.94
CA MET A 285 -27.37 3.82 89.71
C MET A 285 -26.42 2.83 90.43
N ARG A 286 -25.35 2.36 89.81
CA ARG A 286 -24.37 1.49 90.49
C ARG A 286 -23.67 2.19 91.57
N GLN A 287 -23.33 3.46 91.39
CA GLN A 287 -22.68 4.25 92.45
C GLN A 287 -23.63 4.44 93.64
N ARG A 288 -24.91 4.79 93.41
CA ARG A 288 -25.92 4.89 94.50
C ARG A 288 -26.14 3.57 95.21
N MET A 289 -26.10 2.45 94.52
CA MET A 289 -26.23 1.12 95.16
C MET A 289 -25.00 0.79 95.99
N ALA A 290 -23.80 1.19 95.58
CA ALA A 290 -22.58 1.04 96.36
C ALA A 290 -22.61 1.93 97.63
N ASP A 291 -23.07 3.18 97.49
CA ASP A 291 -23.23 4.10 98.65
C ASP A 291 -24.23 3.60 99.70
N VAL A 292 -25.36 3.03 99.24
CA VAL A 292 -26.37 2.37 100.07
C VAL A 292 -25.80 1.13 100.77
N SER A 293 -24.99 0.33 100.09
CA SER A 293 -24.31 -0.83 100.70
C SER A 293 -23.33 -0.41 101.81
N GLN A 294 -22.59 0.68 101.62
CA GLN A 294 -21.66 1.18 102.59
C GLN A 294 -22.39 1.76 103.85
N THR A 295 -23.54 2.40 103.65
CA THR A 295 -24.35 2.91 104.79
C THR A 295 -24.99 1.78 105.58
N THR A 296 -25.38 0.68 104.95
CA THR A 296 -25.94 -0.50 105.60
C THR A 296 -24.89 -1.25 106.44
N ASP A 297 -23.63 -1.30 105.95
CA ASP A 297 -22.54 -1.92 106.67
C ASP A 297 -22.11 -1.08 107.89
N THR A 298 -22.30 0.25 107.90
CA THR A 298 -22.02 1.12 108.99
C THR A 298 -23.09 1.04 110.07
N GLU A 299 -24.36 0.81 109.73
CA GLU A 299 -25.41 0.64 110.77
C GLU A 299 -25.35 -0.73 111.45
N THR A 300 -24.87 -1.77 110.81
CA THR A 300 -24.70 -3.10 111.47
C THR A 300 -23.54 -3.17 112.44
N ASN A 301 -22.60 -2.23 112.38
CA ASN A 301 -21.44 -2.20 113.25
C ASN A 301 -21.70 -1.49 114.60
N TRP A 302 -22.93 -0.91 114.88
CA TRP A 302 -23.31 -0.29 116.14
C TRP A 302 -24.02 -1.27 117.09
N TYR A 303 -24.23 -2.51 116.66
CA TYR A 303 -24.85 -3.58 117.49
C TYR A 303 -23.93 -4.77 117.82
N ARG A 304 -22.61 -4.47 117.94
CA ARG A 304 -21.63 -5.40 118.50
C ARG A 304 -20.90 -4.81 119.74
#